data_ab6d88779bd653560a0b7b871c7036ff
#
_entry.id   ab6d88779bd653560a0b7b871c7036ff
#
_cell.length_a   1.000
_cell.length_b   1.000
_cell.length_c   1.000
_cell.angle_alpha   90.00
_cell.angle_beta   90.00
_cell.angle_gamma   90.00
#
_symmetry.space_group_name_H-M   'P 1'
#
loop_
_entity.id
_entity.type
_entity.pdbx_description
1 polymer ?
#
loop_
_entity_poly.entity_id
_entity_poly.type
_entity_poly.pdbx_seq_one_letter_code
_entity_poly.pdbx_strand_id
1 'polypeptide(L)'
;KHQALLACRRPRAEDDPPIYVAHRLTLEHAEDEALQFETERRRFIGRGRTLANPMGILQKLGGSQGFVLDPILSLRQSLTLGPGRRVQVSLVLAAGETRQQVLGLMGKYSDSHAIDRAMDFASASAQLELRLLRIQPDEARRFQQLASHLLFPNPLLRPPAERIEENRKGQAGLWPYGISGDLPMVLITIGEARDISLVRQMLQAHTYWRMHGLTADLVILNEEAGGYEQPLRERLEGLIQAHSTYTGKDQPGGIFLRSADQIPEEDLTLLMAAASVVLVAARGTLLQGVPVEVPDLSEPMAKKRAPREPSASLPFMELPYFNSLGGFTPDGREYAIYLGPDTHTPAPWVNVIANPTFGTLVSETGSGFTWYGNSQRNRLTQWSNDPVMDPPSEAVYIRDEETGVTWTPTPSPIREETAYRARHGAGYTVFEHNSQGIEQELTVFVPVDENGGEPIKLQRLRLRNDSSRRRRLSVTYYVEWTLGENRESSQMHVVTHWDDEVQALIARNRYHPEYGDRIAFAAINPPAESHTGDRTSFVGRNGSLGSPAALERTGLSRRTGTGFDPCAALQVTLELAPGERAEI
;
A
#
# COMPACT_ATOMS: atom_id res chain seq x y z
N LYS A 1 39.91 -3.01 -1.37
CA LYS A 1 40.07 -3.55 -2.74
C LYS A 1 38.80 -3.42 -3.60
N HIS A 2 37.60 -3.57 -3.00
CA HIS A 2 36.35 -3.67 -3.78
C HIS A 2 35.52 -2.38 -3.79
N GLN A 3 35.81 -1.39 -2.96
CA GLN A 3 35.03 -0.15 -2.82
C GLN A 3 33.51 -0.38 -2.82
N ALA A 4 33.05 -1.33 -2.04
CA ALA A 4 31.68 -1.78 -1.98
C ALA A 4 31.16 -1.80 -0.55
N LEU A 5 29.89 -1.52 -0.34
CA LEU A 5 29.18 -1.82 0.89
C LEU A 5 28.83 -3.31 0.91
N LEU A 6 29.03 -3.95 2.05
CA LEU A 6 28.68 -5.35 2.27
C LEU A 6 27.80 -5.45 3.53
N ALA A 7 26.66 -6.08 3.38
CA ALA A 7 25.75 -6.40 4.48
C ALA A 7 25.56 -7.93 4.59
N CYS A 8 25.29 -8.39 5.80
CA CYS A 8 24.95 -9.78 6.06
C CYS A 8 23.72 -9.83 6.97
N ARG A 9 22.69 -10.55 6.53
CA ARG A 9 21.55 -10.89 7.38
C ARG A 9 21.89 -12.10 8.23
N ARG A 10 21.77 -11.97 9.56
CA ARG A 10 21.92 -13.12 10.46
C ARG A 10 20.76 -14.10 10.25
N PRO A 11 21.04 -15.41 10.23
CA PRO A 11 20.01 -16.43 10.26
C PRO A 11 19.08 -16.25 11.46
N ARG A 12 17.78 -16.48 11.28
CA ARG A 12 16.78 -16.47 12.36
C ARG A 12 16.65 -17.83 13.03
N ALA A 13 16.98 -18.90 12.31
CA ALA A 13 16.99 -20.28 12.76
C ALA A 13 18.26 -20.98 12.25
N GLU A 14 18.62 -22.15 12.83
CA GLU A 14 19.81 -22.92 12.43
C GLU A 14 19.78 -23.32 10.95
N ASP A 15 18.60 -23.59 10.40
CA ASP A 15 18.41 -23.99 9.00
C ASP A 15 18.25 -22.81 8.02
N ASP A 16 18.23 -21.56 8.52
CA ASP A 16 18.10 -20.38 7.66
C ASP A 16 19.47 -19.99 7.10
N PRO A 17 19.69 -20.03 5.77
CA PRO A 17 21.00 -19.71 5.21
C PRO A 17 21.33 -18.23 5.41
N PRO A 18 22.59 -17.87 5.66
CA PRO A 18 23.03 -16.48 5.71
C PRO A 18 22.87 -15.85 4.34
N ILE A 19 22.40 -14.61 4.31
CA ILE A 19 22.30 -13.83 3.06
C ILE A 19 23.30 -12.68 3.14
N TYR A 20 24.24 -12.67 2.20
CA TYR A 20 25.18 -11.58 1.98
C TYR A 20 24.71 -10.74 0.81
N VAL A 21 24.74 -9.42 0.98
CA VAL A 21 24.40 -8.45 -0.07
C VAL A 21 25.55 -7.46 -0.19
N ALA A 22 25.97 -7.17 -1.43
CA ALA A 22 26.95 -6.11 -1.67
C ALA A 22 26.44 -5.13 -2.72
N HIS A 23 26.80 -3.86 -2.53
CA HIS A 23 26.48 -2.77 -3.43
C HIS A 23 27.74 -1.98 -3.76
N ARG A 24 27.93 -1.70 -5.06
CA ARG A 24 29.08 -0.96 -5.59
C ARG A 24 28.61 0.06 -6.61
N LEU A 25 29.26 1.24 -6.56
CA LEU A 25 29.17 2.27 -7.57
C LEU A 25 30.53 2.36 -8.29
N THR A 26 30.52 2.38 -9.61
CA THR A 26 31.72 2.55 -10.44
C THR A 26 31.50 3.70 -11.43
N LEU A 27 32.48 4.58 -11.55
CA LEU A 27 32.52 5.66 -12.52
C LEU A 27 33.61 5.37 -13.56
N GLU A 28 33.31 5.59 -14.82
CA GLU A 28 34.31 5.57 -15.90
C GLU A 28 34.52 6.99 -16.42
N HIS A 29 35.79 7.29 -16.68
CA HIS A 29 36.22 8.59 -17.26
C HIS A 29 35.87 9.82 -16.38
N ALA A 30 35.80 9.66 -15.06
CA ALA A 30 35.68 10.77 -14.12
C ALA A 30 36.90 10.84 -13.21
N GLU A 31 37.23 12.06 -12.73
CA GLU A 31 38.20 12.23 -11.65
C GLU A 31 37.67 11.64 -10.36
N ASP A 32 38.51 10.88 -9.63
CA ASP A 32 38.14 10.18 -8.42
C ASP A 32 37.94 11.16 -7.25
N GLU A 33 36.72 11.61 -7.03
CA GLU A 33 36.32 12.15 -5.72
C GLU A 33 36.07 11.02 -4.72
N ALA A 34 36.24 11.30 -3.43
CA ALA A 34 36.07 10.32 -2.38
C ALA A 34 34.62 9.80 -2.33
N LEU A 35 34.44 8.48 -2.47
CA LEU A 35 33.17 7.80 -2.32
C LEU A 35 32.63 8.00 -0.91
N GLN A 36 31.41 8.50 -0.80
CA GLN A 36 30.68 8.63 0.45
C GLN A 36 29.64 7.53 0.55
N PHE A 37 29.34 7.12 1.78
CA PHE A 37 28.34 6.08 2.01
C PHE A 37 27.55 6.31 3.30
N GLU A 38 26.37 5.69 3.38
CA GLU A 38 25.54 5.58 4.59
C GLU A 38 24.85 4.22 4.61
N THR A 39 24.79 3.60 5.78
CA THR A 39 24.11 2.31 5.97
C THR A 39 22.94 2.38 6.92
N GLU A 40 22.71 3.51 7.58
CA GLU A 40 21.61 3.74 8.49
C GLU A 40 20.51 4.57 7.81
N ARG A 41 19.32 3.98 7.59
CA ARG A 41 18.19 4.63 6.92
C ARG A 41 17.76 5.93 7.62
N ARG A 42 17.75 5.93 8.95
CA ARG A 42 17.41 7.12 9.74
C ARG A 42 18.32 8.30 9.46
N ARG A 43 19.63 8.09 9.30
CA ARG A 43 20.59 9.14 8.98
C ARG A 43 20.47 9.60 7.53
N PHE A 44 20.15 8.67 6.62
CA PHE A 44 20.00 9.01 5.21
C PHE A 44 18.69 9.76 4.95
N ILE A 45 17.55 9.27 5.40
CA ILE A 45 16.25 9.92 5.18
C ILE A 45 16.07 11.12 6.12
N GLY A 46 16.33 10.94 7.41
CA GLY A 46 16.03 11.92 8.46
C GLY A 46 14.59 11.82 8.97
N ARG A 47 14.40 12.01 10.27
CA ARG A 47 13.08 11.94 10.91
C ARG A 47 12.14 12.99 10.33
N GLY A 48 10.92 12.58 9.99
CA GLY A 48 9.89 13.44 9.40
C GLY A 48 10.14 13.83 7.94
N ARG A 49 11.13 13.21 7.28
CA ARG A 49 11.42 13.38 5.86
C ARG A 49 11.04 12.10 5.07
N THR A 50 11.09 12.20 3.74
CA THR A 50 10.76 11.11 2.82
C THR A 50 11.91 10.84 1.85
N LEU A 51 11.78 9.78 1.06
CA LEU A 51 12.71 9.48 -0.05
C LEU A 51 12.74 10.58 -1.12
N ALA A 52 11.69 11.39 -1.24
CA ALA A 52 11.66 12.52 -2.16
C ALA A 52 12.48 13.72 -1.68
N ASN A 53 12.78 13.81 -0.37
CA ASN A 53 13.52 14.89 0.24
C ASN A 53 14.40 14.39 1.40
N PRO A 54 15.34 13.46 1.16
CA PRO A 54 16.14 12.88 2.22
C PRO A 54 17.26 13.81 2.68
N MET A 55 17.59 13.76 3.97
CA MET A 55 18.68 14.54 4.57
C MET A 55 20.03 14.21 3.92
N GLY A 56 20.24 12.97 3.51
CA GLY A 56 21.46 12.51 2.87
C GLY A 56 21.81 13.22 1.55
N ILE A 57 20.84 13.88 0.87
CA ILE A 57 21.13 14.72 -0.30
C ILE A 57 21.63 16.10 0.12
N LEU A 58 21.18 16.62 1.24
CA LEU A 58 21.50 17.97 1.73
C LEU A 58 22.82 18.03 2.50
N GLN A 59 23.25 16.90 3.08
CA GLN A 59 24.43 16.82 3.94
C GLN A 59 25.42 15.76 3.44
N LYS A 60 26.66 15.82 3.93
CA LYS A 60 27.63 14.74 3.72
C LYS A 60 27.12 13.46 4.36
N LEU A 61 27.26 12.32 3.68
CA LEU A 61 26.89 11.02 4.21
C LEU A 61 27.77 10.66 5.42
N GLY A 62 27.16 10.11 6.46
CA GLY A 62 27.80 9.93 7.78
C GLY A 62 28.83 8.79 7.85
N GLY A 63 28.81 7.85 6.88
CA GLY A 63 29.71 6.72 6.84
C GLY A 63 29.46 5.70 7.95
N SER A 64 28.21 5.53 8.40
CA SER A 64 27.85 4.55 9.41
C SER A 64 28.13 3.12 8.94
N GLN A 65 28.58 2.27 9.84
CA GLN A 65 28.86 0.86 9.56
C GLN A 65 28.75 0.03 10.84
N GLY A 66 28.62 -1.29 10.69
CA GLY A 66 28.48 -2.22 11.79
C GLY A 66 27.03 -2.65 12.00
N PHE A 67 26.58 -2.72 13.26
CA PHE A 67 25.21 -3.11 13.59
C PHE A 67 24.25 -1.94 13.43
N VAL A 68 23.40 -2.02 12.43
CA VAL A 68 22.39 -1.01 12.11
C VAL A 68 21.01 -1.64 12.24
N LEU A 69 20.09 -0.98 12.95
CA LEU A 69 18.73 -1.50 13.18
C LEU A 69 17.85 -1.41 11.93
N ASP A 70 18.03 -0.35 11.12
CA ASP A 70 17.27 -0.11 9.89
C ASP A 70 18.27 0.09 8.74
N PRO A 71 18.76 -1.02 8.12
CA PRO A 71 19.87 -0.99 7.19
C PRO A 71 19.47 -0.54 5.79
N ILE A 72 20.33 0.27 5.18
CA ILE A 72 20.32 0.62 3.77
C ILE A 72 21.71 0.46 3.16
N LEU A 73 21.79 0.50 1.84
CA LEU A 73 23.03 0.57 1.08
C LEU A 73 23.00 1.84 0.22
N SER A 74 23.52 2.93 0.76
CA SER A 74 23.61 4.20 0.04
C SER A 74 25.05 4.55 -0.31
N LEU A 75 25.31 4.83 -1.57
CA LEU A 75 26.59 5.28 -2.11
C LEU A 75 26.38 6.60 -2.83
N ARG A 76 27.32 7.54 -2.62
CA ARG A 76 27.33 8.82 -3.31
C ARG A 76 28.75 9.17 -3.76
N GLN A 77 28.85 9.57 -5.01
CA GLN A 77 30.07 10.11 -5.58
C GLN A 77 29.73 11.34 -6.40
N SER A 78 30.49 12.43 -6.18
CA SER A 78 30.36 13.63 -6.99
C SER A 78 31.10 13.43 -8.31
N LEU A 79 30.56 14.01 -9.36
CA LEU A 79 31.20 14.04 -10.67
C LEU A 79 31.04 15.41 -11.32
N THR A 80 32.02 15.80 -12.09
CA THR A 80 31.96 17.02 -12.90
C THR A 80 31.80 16.64 -14.36
N LEU A 81 30.70 17.06 -14.98
CA LEU A 81 30.38 16.79 -16.37
C LEU A 81 30.52 18.05 -17.20
N GLY A 82 31.60 18.12 -18.00
CA GLY A 82 31.83 19.22 -18.94
C GLY A 82 30.87 19.19 -20.15
N PRO A 83 30.72 20.31 -20.86
CA PRO A 83 29.86 20.37 -22.05
C PRO A 83 30.25 19.33 -23.11
N GLY A 84 29.25 18.56 -23.59
CA GLY A 84 29.43 17.51 -24.60
C GLY A 84 30.16 16.26 -24.11
N ARG A 85 30.54 16.16 -22.85
CA ARG A 85 31.14 14.95 -22.25
C ARG A 85 30.10 13.97 -21.80
N ARG A 86 30.48 12.68 -21.81
CA ARG A 86 29.67 11.56 -21.28
C ARG A 86 30.46 10.88 -20.19
N VAL A 87 29.76 10.49 -19.13
CA VAL A 87 30.30 9.67 -18.03
C VAL A 87 29.36 8.46 -17.89
N GLN A 88 29.93 7.29 -17.76
CA GLN A 88 29.17 6.08 -17.46
C GLN A 88 29.25 5.78 -15.97
N VAL A 89 28.08 5.63 -15.35
CA VAL A 89 27.91 5.25 -13.94
C VAL A 89 27.30 3.86 -13.92
N SER A 90 27.95 2.93 -13.25
CA SER A 90 27.44 1.56 -13.08
C SER A 90 27.14 1.29 -11.61
N LEU A 91 25.94 0.81 -11.34
CA LEU A 91 25.47 0.39 -10.03
C LEU A 91 25.33 -1.13 -10.02
N VAL A 92 26.11 -1.81 -9.18
CA VAL A 92 26.09 -3.26 -9.06
C VAL A 92 25.55 -3.65 -7.69
N LEU A 93 24.48 -4.42 -7.68
CA LEU A 93 23.90 -5.05 -6.51
C LEU A 93 24.01 -6.56 -6.67
N ALA A 94 24.61 -7.24 -5.70
CA ALA A 94 24.71 -8.69 -5.71
C ALA A 94 24.26 -9.29 -4.37
N ALA A 95 23.69 -10.49 -4.43
CA ALA A 95 23.32 -11.28 -3.27
C ALA A 95 23.85 -12.71 -3.42
N GLY A 96 24.05 -13.38 -2.29
CA GLY A 96 24.52 -14.76 -2.26
C GLY A 96 24.60 -15.31 -0.84
N GLU A 97 24.80 -16.61 -0.72
CA GLU A 97 24.87 -17.30 0.57
C GLU A 97 26.24 -17.16 1.26
N THR A 98 27.28 -16.81 0.51
CA THR A 98 28.62 -16.63 1.04
C THR A 98 29.21 -15.27 0.70
N ARG A 99 30.01 -14.74 1.62
CA ARG A 99 30.78 -13.52 1.40
C ARG A 99 31.68 -13.60 0.17
N GLN A 100 32.32 -14.75 -0.07
CA GLN A 100 33.23 -14.94 -1.20
C GLN A 100 32.49 -14.89 -2.53
N GLN A 101 31.31 -15.51 -2.63
CA GLN A 101 30.46 -15.46 -3.82
C GLN A 101 30.12 -14.03 -4.20
N VAL A 102 29.64 -13.23 -3.23
CA VAL A 102 29.22 -11.85 -3.48
C VAL A 102 30.41 -10.96 -3.86
N LEU A 103 31.57 -11.12 -3.19
CA LEU A 103 32.77 -10.37 -3.56
C LEU A 103 33.33 -10.80 -4.93
N GLY A 104 33.16 -12.06 -5.32
CA GLY A 104 33.49 -12.56 -6.66
C GLY A 104 32.64 -11.87 -7.74
N LEU A 105 31.30 -11.72 -7.48
CA LEU A 105 30.41 -10.98 -8.36
C LEU A 105 30.81 -9.49 -8.46
N MET A 106 31.15 -8.85 -7.35
CA MET A 106 31.65 -7.46 -7.35
C MET A 106 32.92 -7.31 -8.19
N GLY A 107 33.82 -8.30 -8.15
CA GLY A 107 35.02 -8.32 -8.98
C GLY A 107 34.72 -8.55 -10.46
N LYS A 108 33.81 -9.47 -10.77
CA LYS A 108 33.39 -9.83 -12.13
C LYS A 108 32.76 -8.65 -12.89
N TYR A 109 31.91 -7.87 -12.22
CA TYR A 109 31.20 -6.73 -12.81
C TYR A 109 31.83 -5.40 -12.37
N SER A 110 33.17 -5.34 -12.41
CA SER A 110 33.90 -4.16 -11.96
C SER A 110 34.13 -3.11 -13.05
N ASP A 111 33.92 -3.49 -14.32
CA ASP A 111 34.12 -2.62 -15.49
C ASP A 111 32.94 -2.68 -16.47
N SER A 112 32.82 -1.65 -17.31
CA SER A 112 31.73 -1.52 -18.29
C SER A 112 31.69 -2.67 -19.29
N HIS A 113 32.84 -3.14 -19.76
CA HIS A 113 32.89 -4.24 -20.76
C HIS A 113 32.29 -5.53 -20.22
N ALA A 114 32.48 -5.83 -18.90
CA ALA A 114 31.85 -6.97 -18.28
C ALA A 114 30.33 -6.80 -18.17
N ILE A 115 29.88 -5.57 -17.89
CA ILE A 115 28.46 -5.21 -17.79
C ILE A 115 27.79 -5.26 -19.16
N ASP A 116 28.40 -4.69 -20.20
CA ASP A 116 27.89 -4.71 -21.59
C ASP A 116 27.76 -6.14 -22.09
N ARG A 117 28.79 -7.00 -21.90
CA ARG A 117 28.70 -8.41 -22.23
C ARG A 117 27.58 -9.13 -21.49
N ALA A 118 27.36 -8.79 -20.21
CA ALA A 118 26.28 -9.39 -19.43
C ALA A 118 24.91 -8.98 -19.98
N MET A 119 24.74 -7.75 -20.44
CA MET A 119 23.52 -7.27 -21.09
C MET A 119 23.25 -7.99 -22.41
N ASP A 120 24.29 -8.20 -23.24
CA ASP A 120 24.21 -8.97 -24.49
C ASP A 120 23.79 -10.39 -24.21
N PHE A 121 24.39 -11.05 -23.20
CA PHE A 121 24.03 -12.41 -22.81
C PHE A 121 22.61 -12.49 -22.28
N ALA A 122 22.15 -11.53 -21.48
CA ALA A 122 20.78 -11.49 -20.96
C ALA A 122 19.77 -11.38 -22.12
N SER A 123 20.05 -10.50 -23.10
CA SER A 123 19.20 -10.34 -24.29
C SER A 123 19.16 -11.61 -25.13
N ALA A 124 20.32 -12.23 -25.39
CA ALA A 124 20.40 -13.47 -26.15
C ALA A 124 19.70 -14.65 -25.43
N SER A 125 19.87 -14.75 -24.10
CA SER A 125 19.22 -15.76 -23.27
C SER A 125 17.69 -15.61 -23.30
N ALA A 126 17.17 -14.38 -23.17
CA ALA A 126 15.74 -14.11 -23.24
C ALA A 126 15.14 -14.51 -24.61
N GLN A 127 15.86 -14.21 -25.71
CA GLN A 127 15.42 -14.62 -27.04
C GLN A 127 15.45 -16.16 -27.24
N LEU A 128 16.46 -16.83 -26.68
CA LEU A 128 16.53 -18.30 -26.72
C LEU A 128 15.39 -18.92 -25.93
N GLU A 129 15.08 -18.38 -24.76
CA GLU A 129 13.99 -18.83 -23.92
C GLU A 129 12.63 -18.73 -24.64
N LEU A 130 12.32 -17.58 -25.25
CA LEU A 130 11.11 -17.43 -26.05
C LEU A 130 11.02 -18.47 -27.19
N ARG A 131 12.14 -18.76 -27.85
CA ARG A 131 12.20 -19.79 -28.90
C ARG A 131 11.93 -21.18 -28.35
N LEU A 132 12.54 -21.54 -27.21
CA LEU A 132 12.33 -22.82 -26.54
C LEU A 132 10.87 -23.03 -26.15
N LEU A 133 10.22 -22.00 -25.62
CA LEU A 133 8.82 -22.02 -25.25
C LEU A 133 7.86 -21.82 -26.44
N ARG A 134 8.40 -21.59 -27.64
CA ARG A 134 7.61 -21.25 -28.85
C ARG A 134 6.68 -20.08 -28.66
N ILE A 135 7.13 -19.07 -27.93
CA ILE A 135 6.41 -17.83 -27.62
C ILE A 135 6.92 -16.72 -28.54
N GLN A 136 6.00 -16.00 -29.17
CA GLN A 136 6.36 -14.80 -29.95
C GLN A 136 6.59 -13.59 -29.01
N PRO A 137 7.42 -12.61 -29.40
CA PRO A 137 7.69 -11.44 -28.55
C PRO A 137 6.45 -10.65 -28.14
N ASP A 138 5.43 -10.59 -28.98
CA ASP A 138 4.16 -9.93 -28.68
C ASP A 138 3.29 -10.74 -27.71
N GLU A 139 3.36 -12.07 -27.72
CA GLU A 139 2.73 -12.94 -26.73
C GLU A 139 3.41 -12.79 -25.38
N ALA A 140 4.75 -12.78 -25.32
CA ALA A 140 5.50 -12.55 -24.10
C ALA A 140 5.12 -11.21 -23.44
N ARG A 141 4.96 -10.14 -24.24
CA ARG A 141 4.49 -8.84 -23.75
C ARG A 141 3.11 -8.93 -23.12
N ARG A 142 2.18 -9.67 -23.73
CA ARG A 142 0.82 -9.88 -23.16
C ARG A 142 0.87 -10.70 -21.88
N PHE A 143 1.73 -11.72 -21.82
CA PHE A 143 1.93 -12.51 -20.61
C PHE A 143 2.48 -11.67 -19.46
N GLN A 144 3.43 -10.76 -19.73
CA GLN A 144 3.93 -9.80 -18.74
C GLN A 144 2.85 -8.80 -18.31
N GLN A 145 2.04 -8.31 -19.26
CA GLN A 145 0.91 -7.43 -18.94
C GLN A 145 -0.11 -8.14 -18.04
N LEU A 146 -0.45 -9.40 -18.35
CA LEU A 146 -1.37 -10.17 -17.51
C LEU A 146 -0.76 -10.45 -16.13
N ALA A 147 0.55 -10.73 -16.04
CA ALA A 147 1.26 -10.90 -14.76
C ALA A 147 1.14 -9.67 -13.87
N SER A 148 1.14 -8.45 -14.44
CA SER A 148 0.93 -7.24 -13.64
C SER A 148 -0.43 -7.22 -12.93
N HIS A 149 -1.46 -7.83 -13.52
CA HIS A 149 -2.80 -7.92 -12.95
C HIS A 149 -2.96 -9.03 -11.91
N LEU A 150 -1.99 -9.94 -11.81
CA LEU A 150 -1.89 -10.86 -10.68
C LEU A 150 -1.36 -10.17 -9.43
N LEU A 151 -0.44 -9.21 -9.62
CA LEU A 151 0.18 -8.44 -8.53
C LEU A 151 -0.67 -7.22 -8.13
N PHE A 152 -1.30 -6.59 -9.11
CA PHE A 152 -2.14 -5.40 -8.95
C PHE A 152 -3.51 -5.68 -9.55
N PRO A 153 -4.50 -6.06 -8.72
CA PRO A 153 -5.83 -6.43 -9.19
C PRO A 153 -6.47 -5.36 -10.09
N ASN A 154 -7.09 -5.83 -11.18
CA ASN A 154 -7.83 -4.98 -12.11
C ASN A 154 -9.32 -5.36 -12.04
N PRO A 155 -10.22 -4.44 -11.66
CA PRO A 155 -11.66 -4.71 -11.54
C PRO A 155 -12.26 -5.34 -12.81
N LEU A 156 -11.76 -4.95 -13.98
CA LEU A 156 -12.27 -5.43 -15.27
C LEU A 156 -11.87 -6.87 -15.61
N LEU A 157 -10.92 -7.44 -14.89
CA LEU A 157 -10.50 -8.85 -14.98
C LEU A 157 -11.02 -9.70 -13.83
N ARG A 158 -11.84 -9.15 -12.96
CA ARG A 158 -12.50 -9.86 -11.87
C ARG A 158 -13.99 -10.04 -12.16
N PRO A 159 -14.69 -10.91 -11.42
CA PRO A 159 -16.14 -10.99 -11.50
C PRO A 159 -16.80 -9.65 -11.15
N PRO A 160 -18.03 -9.41 -11.59
CA PRO A 160 -18.82 -8.27 -11.13
C PRO A 160 -18.88 -8.19 -9.61
N ALA A 161 -18.99 -6.96 -9.08
CA ALA A 161 -18.98 -6.71 -7.63
C ALA A 161 -20.05 -7.52 -6.89
N GLU A 162 -21.24 -7.60 -7.47
CA GLU A 162 -22.39 -8.33 -6.92
C GLU A 162 -22.05 -9.80 -6.70
N ARG A 163 -21.34 -10.43 -7.66
CA ARG A 163 -20.94 -11.83 -7.56
C ARG A 163 -19.89 -12.06 -6.46
N ILE A 164 -18.99 -11.11 -6.27
CA ILE A 164 -17.98 -11.17 -5.19
C ILE A 164 -18.64 -10.95 -3.82
N GLU A 165 -19.64 -10.08 -3.74
CA GLU A 165 -20.40 -9.80 -2.52
C GLU A 165 -21.27 -10.99 -2.07
N GLU A 166 -21.70 -11.83 -3.01
CA GLU A 166 -22.40 -13.09 -2.71
C GLU A 166 -21.53 -14.10 -1.95
N ASN A 167 -20.20 -14.00 -2.04
CA ASN A 167 -19.31 -14.93 -1.34
C ASN A 167 -19.53 -14.90 0.18
N ARG A 168 -19.73 -16.08 0.77
CA ARG A 168 -19.92 -16.29 2.22
C ARG A 168 -18.81 -17.13 2.84
N LYS A 169 -17.86 -17.63 2.04
CA LYS A 169 -16.82 -18.55 2.47
C LYS A 169 -15.45 -17.88 2.51
N GLY A 170 -14.63 -18.27 3.48
CA GLY A 170 -13.24 -17.87 3.59
C GLY A 170 -12.29 -18.81 2.82
N GLN A 171 -11.00 -18.50 2.91
CA GLN A 171 -9.91 -19.22 2.24
C GLN A 171 -9.97 -20.74 2.41
N ALA A 172 -10.33 -21.25 3.59
CA ALA A 172 -10.41 -22.68 3.87
C ALA A 172 -11.38 -23.45 2.95
N GLY A 173 -12.37 -22.76 2.36
CA GLY A 173 -13.28 -23.35 1.37
C GLY A 173 -12.61 -23.75 0.05
N LEU A 174 -11.37 -23.31 -0.23
CA LEU A 174 -10.57 -23.72 -1.38
C LEU A 174 -9.82 -25.05 -1.17
N TRP A 175 -9.57 -25.43 0.09
CA TRP A 175 -8.74 -26.59 0.43
C TRP A 175 -9.30 -27.94 -0.06
N PRO A 176 -10.62 -28.20 -0.07
CA PRO A 176 -11.17 -29.41 -0.66
C PRO A 176 -10.80 -29.62 -2.13
N TYR A 177 -10.47 -28.53 -2.81
CA TYR A 177 -10.05 -28.51 -4.22
C TYR A 177 -8.52 -28.55 -4.39
N GLY A 178 -7.75 -28.72 -3.30
CA GLY A 178 -6.28 -28.73 -3.29
C GLY A 178 -5.63 -27.36 -3.49
N ILE A 179 -6.40 -26.29 -3.47
CA ILE A 179 -5.95 -24.90 -3.67
C ILE A 179 -5.68 -24.27 -2.30
N SER A 180 -4.46 -23.77 -2.06
CA SER A 180 -4.10 -23.17 -0.77
C SER A 180 -4.77 -21.81 -0.54
N GLY A 181 -4.92 -21.03 -1.61
CA GLY A 181 -5.40 -19.64 -1.55
C GLY A 181 -4.35 -18.62 -1.09
N ASP A 182 -3.08 -19.04 -0.92
CA ASP A 182 -1.99 -18.15 -0.52
C ASP A 182 -1.28 -17.49 -1.72
N LEU A 183 -1.49 -18.06 -2.91
CA LEU A 183 -0.88 -17.59 -4.15
C LEU A 183 -1.89 -16.83 -5.01
N PRO A 184 -1.45 -15.87 -5.83
CA PRO A 184 -2.30 -15.27 -6.85
C PRO A 184 -2.91 -16.34 -7.75
N MET A 185 -4.20 -16.24 -8.05
CA MET A 185 -4.92 -17.24 -8.83
C MET A 185 -5.46 -16.68 -10.13
N VAL A 186 -5.24 -17.40 -11.23
CA VAL A 186 -5.95 -17.21 -12.51
C VAL A 186 -7.00 -18.29 -12.63
N LEU A 187 -8.25 -17.90 -12.79
CA LEU A 187 -9.37 -18.79 -13.09
C LEU A 187 -9.75 -18.68 -14.55
N ILE A 188 -9.80 -19.81 -15.25
CA ILE A 188 -10.29 -19.91 -16.63
C ILE A 188 -11.56 -20.74 -16.62
N THR A 189 -12.67 -20.21 -17.16
CA THR A 189 -13.86 -21.01 -17.42
C THR A 189 -13.93 -21.40 -18.89
N ILE A 190 -14.23 -22.68 -19.16
CA ILE A 190 -14.34 -23.23 -20.53
C ILE A 190 -15.45 -24.26 -20.61
N GLY A 191 -16.40 -24.05 -21.55
CA GLY A 191 -17.52 -24.97 -21.79
C GLY A 191 -17.45 -25.72 -23.12
N GLU A 192 -16.66 -25.23 -24.09
CA GLU A 192 -16.64 -25.81 -25.42
C GLU A 192 -15.19 -26.01 -25.95
N ALA A 193 -14.99 -27.13 -26.64
CA ALA A 193 -13.68 -27.51 -27.17
C ALA A 193 -13.12 -26.53 -28.24
N ARG A 194 -13.99 -25.76 -28.90
CA ARG A 194 -13.56 -24.72 -29.86
C ARG A 194 -12.79 -23.58 -29.20
N ASP A 195 -13.02 -23.34 -27.90
CA ASP A 195 -12.43 -22.22 -27.15
C ASP A 195 -11.11 -22.59 -26.45
N ILE A 196 -10.58 -23.80 -26.70
CA ILE A 196 -9.38 -24.37 -26.06
C ILE A 196 -8.10 -23.54 -26.34
N SER A 197 -8.14 -22.63 -27.30
CA SER A 197 -6.99 -21.77 -27.65
C SER A 197 -6.55 -20.87 -26.49
N LEU A 198 -7.50 -20.35 -25.70
CA LEU A 198 -7.17 -19.55 -24.52
C LEU A 198 -6.45 -20.37 -23.45
N VAL A 199 -6.92 -21.60 -23.20
CA VAL A 199 -6.26 -22.51 -22.25
C VAL A 199 -4.81 -22.78 -22.66
N ARG A 200 -4.57 -23.03 -23.96
CA ARG A 200 -3.20 -23.24 -24.47
C ARG A 200 -2.31 -22.02 -24.25
N GLN A 201 -2.81 -20.83 -24.53
CA GLN A 201 -2.08 -19.58 -24.28
C GLN A 201 -1.77 -19.39 -22.79
N MET A 202 -2.72 -19.72 -21.92
CA MET A 202 -2.52 -19.57 -20.47
C MET A 202 -1.55 -20.61 -19.90
N LEU A 203 -1.52 -21.82 -20.42
CA LEU A 203 -0.48 -22.81 -20.08
C LEU A 203 0.92 -22.34 -20.46
N GLN A 204 1.06 -21.71 -21.64
CA GLN A 204 2.33 -21.09 -22.05
C GLN A 204 2.68 -19.89 -21.15
N ALA A 205 1.72 -19.01 -20.84
CA ALA A 205 1.92 -17.88 -19.94
C ALA A 205 2.35 -18.34 -18.54
N HIS A 206 1.69 -19.35 -17.98
CA HIS A 206 2.02 -19.91 -16.68
C HIS A 206 3.43 -20.50 -16.65
N THR A 207 3.83 -21.26 -17.69
CA THR A 207 5.20 -21.77 -17.83
C THR A 207 6.22 -20.63 -17.89
N TYR A 208 5.95 -19.60 -18.71
CA TYR A 208 6.78 -18.41 -18.84
C TYR A 208 6.95 -17.69 -17.51
N TRP A 209 5.88 -17.46 -16.74
CA TRP A 209 5.93 -16.83 -15.42
C TRP A 209 6.77 -17.62 -14.42
N ARG A 210 6.61 -18.94 -14.38
CA ARG A 210 7.39 -19.79 -13.48
C ARG A 210 8.89 -19.74 -13.77
N MET A 211 9.28 -19.70 -15.03
CA MET A 211 10.69 -19.54 -15.41
C MET A 211 11.26 -18.19 -14.96
N HIS A 212 10.41 -17.16 -14.84
CA HIS A 212 10.78 -15.84 -14.34
C HIS A 212 10.55 -15.68 -12.81
N GLY A 213 10.27 -16.77 -12.10
CA GLY A 213 10.11 -16.75 -10.64
C GLY A 213 8.76 -16.24 -10.12
N LEU A 214 7.79 -15.96 -11.00
CA LEU A 214 6.42 -15.65 -10.60
C LEU A 214 5.63 -16.95 -10.40
N THR A 215 5.17 -17.17 -9.17
CA THR A 215 4.38 -18.34 -8.80
C THR A 215 2.92 -17.92 -8.66
N ALA A 216 2.02 -18.59 -9.39
CA ALA A 216 0.58 -18.37 -9.36
C ALA A 216 -0.16 -19.69 -9.59
N ASP A 217 -1.34 -19.86 -9.01
CA ASP A 217 -2.21 -20.98 -9.27
C ASP A 217 -3.00 -20.75 -10.56
N LEU A 218 -2.99 -21.73 -11.47
CA LEU A 218 -3.80 -21.73 -12.69
C LEU A 218 -4.94 -22.72 -12.54
N VAL A 219 -6.15 -22.24 -12.32
CA VAL A 219 -7.36 -23.07 -12.19
C VAL A 219 -8.14 -23.05 -13.49
N ILE A 220 -8.35 -24.22 -14.07
CA ILE A 220 -9.16 -24.45 -15.28
C ILE A 220 -10.45 -25.09 -14.83
N LEU A 221 -11.56 -24.36 -14.94
CA LEU A 221 -12.90 -24.81 -14.63
C LEU A 221 -13.59 -25.29 -15.89
N ASN A 222 -13.75 -26.60 -16.01
CA ASN A 222 -14.50 -27.21 -17.09
C ASN A 222 -16.00 -27.11 -16.81
N GLU A 223 -16.73 -26.37 -17.66
CA GLU A 223 -18.18 -26.18 -17.60
C GLU A 223 -18.94 -27.10 -18.57
N GLU A 224 -18.25 -28.11 -19.19
CA GLU A 224 -18.91 -29.11 -20.02
C GLU A 224 -19.95 -29.86 -19.22
N ALA A 225 -21.18 -29.93 -19.72
CA ALA A 225 -22.25 -30.64 -19.05
C ALA A 225 -21.89 -32.12 -18.82
N GLY A 226 -22.12 -32.61 -17.59
CA GLY A 226 -21.79 -33.99 -17.22
C GLY A 226 -22.44 -35.01 -18.15
N GLY A 227 -21.61 -35.93 -18.70
CA GLY A 227 -22.02 -37.01 -19.57
C GLY A 227 -21.06 -38.19 -19.49
N TYR A 228 -21.41 -39.32 -20.12
CA TYR A 228 -20.56 -40.50 -20.17
C TYR A 228 -19.28 -40.26 -20.97
N GLU A 229 -19.34 -39.44 -22.02
CA GLU A 229 -18.17 -38.96 -22.79
C GLU A 229 -17.86 -37.53 -22.38
N GLN A 230 -16.59 -37.26 -22.03
CA GLN A 230 -16.08 -35.93 -21.64
C GLN A 230 -14.92 -35.50 -22.55
N PRO A 231 -15.19 -35.27 -23.84
CA PRO A 231 -14.12 -35.02 -24.82
C PRO A 231 -13.34 -33.72 -24.54
N LEU A 232 -13.97 -32.71 -23.95
CA LEU A 232 -13.26 -31.50 -23.55
C LEU A 232 -12.28 -31.78 -22.42
N ARG A 233 -12.70 -32.53 -21.40
CA ARG A 233 -11.85 -32.91 -20.27
C ARG A 233 -10.62 -33.69 -20.72
N GLU A 234 -10.79 -34.68 -21.60
CA GLU A 234 -9.66 -35.46 -22.14
C GLU A 234 -8.65 -34.58 -22.89
N ARG A 235 -9.15 -33.62 -23.68
CA ARG A 235 -8.29 -32.64 -24.38
C ARG A 235 -7.57 -31.71 -23.42
N LEU A 236 -8.23 -31.24 -22.37
CA LEU A 236 -7.61 -30.40 -21.33
C LEU A 236 -6.53 -31.18 -20.59
N GLU A 237 -6.78 -32.40 -20.18
CA GLU A 237 -5.80 -33.28 -19.52
C GLU A 237 -4.57 -33.53 -20.42
N GLY A 238 -4.78 -33.79 -21.70
CA GLY A 238 -3.70 -33.95 -22.68
C GLY A 238 -2.83 -32.68 -22.82
N LEU A 239 -3.46 -31.50 -22.84
CA LEU A 239 -2.72 -30.22 -22.88
C LEU A 239 -1.92 -29.98 -21.60
N ILE A 240 -2.54 -30.22 -20.44
CA ILE A 240 -1.88 -30.06 -19.14
C ILE A 240 -0.69 -31.01 -19.03
N GLN A 241 -0.85 -32.28 -19.44
CA GLN A 241 0.22 -33.26 -19.41
C GLN A 241 1.42 -32.83 -20.30
N ALA A 242 1.16 -32.26 -21.47
CA ALA A 242 2.21 -31.75 -22.36
C ALA A 242 3.02 -30.58 -21.74
N HIS A 243 2.45 -29.84 -20.81
CA HIS A 243 3.08 -28.73 -20.10
C HIS A 243 3.59 -29.11 -18.70
N SER A 244 3.24 -30.30 -18.17
CA SER A 244 3.52 -30.71 -16.79
C SER A 244 5.01 -30.87 -16.47
N THR A 245 5.88 -30.95 -17.47
CA THR A 245 7.34 -31.01 -17.29
C THR A 245 7.90 -29.77 -16.57
N TYR A 246 7.25 -28.63 -16.75
CA TYR A 246 7.65 -27.34 -16.17
C TYR A 246 6.76 -26.88 -15.02
N THR A 247 5.54 -27.43 -14.92
CA THR A 247 4.50 -26.96 -13.98
C THR A 247 3.84 -28.17 -13.32
N GLY A 248 3.86 -28.23 -12.00
CA GLY A 248 3.20 -29.32 -11.26
C GLY A 248 1.68 -29.33 -11.45
N LYS A 249 1.07 -30.52 -11.43
CA LYS A 249 -0.39 -30.67 -11.38
C LYS A 249 -0.83 -30.81 -9.92
N ASP A 250 -1.95 -30.15 -9.55
CA ASP A 250 -2.58 -30.24 -8.22
C ASP A 250 -1.63 -29.96 -7.03
N GLN A 251 -0.77 -28.97 -7.19
CA GLN A 251 0.14 -28.49 -6.14
C GLN A 251 0.26 -26.96 -6.16
N PRO A 252 0.62 -26.30 -5.06
CA PRO A 252 0.74 -24.83 -5.00
C PRO A 252 1.63 -24.28 -6.13
N GLY A 253 1.15 -23.26 -6.80
CA GLY A 253 1.76 -22.65 -7.98
C GLY A 253 1.68 -23.53 -9.23
N GLY A 254 0.83 -24.53 -9.26
CA GLY A 254 0.61 -25.46 -10.36
C GLY A 254 -0.68 -25.21 -11.13
N ILE A 255 -1.12 -26.25 -11.82
CA ILE A 255 -2.31 -26.26 -12.66
C ILE A 255 -3.35 -27.17 -12.03
N PHE A 256 -4.55 -26.65 -11.85
CA PHE A 256 -5.71 -27.34 -11.28
C PHE A 256 -6.81 -27.46 -12.34
N LEU A 257 -7.23 -28.66 -12.66
CA LEU A 257 -8.39 -28.92 -13.53
C LEU A 257 -9.56 -29.37 -12.64
N ARG A 258 -10.66 -28.62 -12.69
CA ARG A 258 -11.86 -28.90 -11.91
C ARG A 258 -13.09 -28.88 -12.81
N SER A 259 -14.11 -29.68 -12.49
CA SER A 259 -15.38 -29.73 -13.21
C SER A 259 -16.44 -28.96 -12.43
N ALA A 260 -17.12 -28.04 -13.09
CA ALA A 260 -18.08 -27.13 -12.45
C ALA A 260 -19.28 -27.89 -11.86
N ASP A 261 -19.71 -28.96 -12.52
CA ASP A 261 -20.81 -29.85 -12.07
C ASP A 261 -20.53 -30.59 -10.75
N GLN A 262 -19.23 -30.69 -10.35
CA GLN A 262 -18.80 -31.34 -9.11
C GLN A 262 -18.56 -30.35 -7.96
N ILE A 263 -18.75 -29.05 -8.19
CA ILE A 263 -18.48 -27.98 -7.23
C ILE A 263 -19.81 -27.32 -6.84
N PRO A 264 -20.16 -27.24 -5.54
CA PRO A 264 -21.32 -26.50 -5.08
C PRO A 264 -21.25 -25.03 -5.51
N GLU A 265 -22.41 -24.41 -5.77
CA GLU A 265 -22.51 -23.01 -6.23
C GLU A 265 -21.81 -22.00 -5.31
N GLU A 266 -21.88 -22.25 -3.97
CA GLU A 266 -21.16 -21.41 -2.99
C GLU A 266 -19.64 -21.48 -3.14
N ASP A 267 -19.10 -22.65 -3.53
CA ASP A 267 -17.67 -22.84 -3.73
C ASP A 267 -17.22 -22.31 -5.10
N LEU A 268 -18.07 -22.35 -6.11
CA LEU A 268 -17.85 -21.65 -7.38
C LEU A 268 -17.78 -20.15 -7.15
N THR A 269 -18.67 -19.60 -6.34
CA THR A 269 -18.66 -18.19 -5.95
C THR A 269 -17.37 -17.82 -5.22
N LEU A 270 -16.89 -18.68 -4.29
CA LEU A 270 -15.62 -18.49 -3.61
C LEU A 270 -14.44 -18.52 -4.58
N LEU A 271 -14.37 -19.50 -5.50
CA LEU A 271 -13.32 -19.60 -6.52
C LEU A 271 -13.24 -18.34 -7.37
N MET A 272 -14.39 -17.82 -7.80
CA MET A 272 -14.47 -16.58 -8.56
C MET A 272 -14.02 -15.37 -7.72
N ALA A 273 -14.47 -15.26 -6.47
CA ALA A 273 -14.13 -14.15 -5.58
C ALA A 273 -12.63 -14.16 -5.18
N ALA A 274 -12.00 -15.34 -5.06
CA ALA A 274 -10.60 -15.50 -4.71
C ALA A 274 -9.65 -15.26 -5.88
N ALA A 275 -10.12 -15.38 -7.15
CA ALA A 275 -9.27 -15.22 -8.31
C ALA A 275 -8.82 -13.76 -8.52
N SER A 276 -7.51 -13.55 -8.73
CA SER A 276 -6.96 -12.24 -9.13
C SER A 276 -7.40 -11.87 -10.55
N VAL A 277 -7.52 -12.89 -11.41
CA VAL A 277 -7.92 -12.76 -12.82
C VAL A 277 -8.89 -13.87 -13.18
N VAL A 278 -10.03 -13.52 -13.77
CA VAL A 278 -11.01 -14.46 -14.33
C VAL A 278 -11.09 -14.28 -15.83
N LEU A 279 -10.85 -15.36 -16.55
CA LEU A 279 -10.89 -15.40 -18.02
C LEU A 279 -11.98 -16.38 -18.48
N VAL A 280 -12.86 -15.91 -19.36
CA VAL A 280 -13.92 -16.73 -19.94
C VAL A 280 -13.48 -17.12 -21.36
N ALA A 281 -13.26 -18.40 -21.63
CA ALA A 281 -12.72 -18.88 -22.90
C ALA A 281 -13.59 -18.51 -24.10
N ALA A 282 -14.90 -18.52 -23.96
CA ALA A 282 -15.84 -18.12 -24.99
C ALA A 282 -15.74 -16.63 -25.42
N ARG A 283 -15.11 -15.76 -24.60
CA ARG A 283 -14.86 -14.35 -24.96
C ARG A 283 -13.64 -14.15 -25.86
N GLY A 284 -12.93 -15.21 -26.21
CA GLY A 284 -11.80 -15.15 -27.11
C GLY A 284 -10.43 -15.27 -26.44
N THR A 285 -9.39 -14.84 -27.14
CA THR A 285 -7.99 -14.97 -26.74
C THR A 285 -7.50 -13.72 -26.00
N LEU A 286 -6.33 -13.82 -25.35
CA LEU A 286 -5.61 -12.68 -24.73
C LEU A 286 -5.23 -11.55 -25.72
N LEU A 287 -5.59 -11.73 -26.99
CA LEU A 287 -5.23 -10.83 -28.09
C LEU A 287 -5.95 -9.48 -28.05
N GLN A 288 -7.08 -9.39 -27.37
CA GLN A 288 -7.97 -8.20 -27.44
C GLN A 288 -7.57 -7.05 -26.50
N GLY A 289 -6.49 -7.20 -25.72
CA GLY A 289 -6.05 -6.21 -24.76
C GLY A 289 -6.92 -6.17 -23.48
N VAL A 290 -6.35 -5.65 -22.40
CA VAL A 290 -7.08 -5.44 -21.16
C VAL A 290 -7.68 -4.04 -21.21
N PRO A 291 -9.01 -3.89 -21.08
CA PRO A 291 -9.62 -2.58 -21.03
C PRO A 291 -9.10 -1.79 -19.83
N VAL A 292 -8.90 -0.50 -20.00
CA VAL A 292 -8.50 0.44 -18.95
C VAL A 292 -9.75 1.21 -18.54
N GLU A 293 -10.11 1.09 -17.27
CA GLU A 293 -11.16 1.89 -16.69
C GLU A 293 -10.65 3.31 -16.42
N VAL A 294 -11.35 4.31 -16.94
CA VAL A 294 -11.13 5.71 -16.58
C VAL A 294 -12.19 6.07 -15.54
N PRO A 295 -11.81 6.33 -14.28
CA PRO A 295 -12.79 6.68 -13.27
C PRO A 295 -13.48 8.00 -13.62
N ASP A 296 -14.80 8.05 -13.42
CA ASP A 296 -15.56 9.30 -13.45
C ASP A 296 -15.20 10.10 -12.18
N LEU A 297 -14.49 11.20 -12.36
CA LEU A 297 -14.01 12.06 -11.29
C LEU A 297 -14.79 13.38 -11.31
N SER A 298 -15.10 13.89 -10.13
CA SER A 298 -15.71 15.21 -9.97
C SER A 298 -14.84 16.33 -10.59
N GLU A 299 -15.46 17.47 -10.90
CA GLU A 299 -14.79 18.58 -11.55
C GLU A 299 -13.62 19.14 -10.70
N PRO A 300 -12.55 19.64 -11.34
CA PRO A 300 -11.49 20.37 -10.65
C PRO A 300 -12.03 21.61 -9.96
N MET A 301 -11.53 21.90 -8.78
CA MET A 301 -11.94 23.06 -8.01
C MET A 301 -11.33 24.35 -8.57
N ALA A 302 -12.14 25.39 -8.69
CA ALA A 302 -11.68 26.73 -9.04
C ALA A 302 -11.01 27.38 -7.81
N LYS A 303 -9.68 27.55 -7.85
CA LYS A 303 -8.90 28.18 -6.76
C LYS A 303 -8.88 29.71 -6.89
N LYS A 304 -9.22 30.43 -5.83
CA LYS A 304 -9.06 31.88 -5.74
C LYS A 304 -7.81 32.23 -4.93
N ARG A 305 -7.04 33.21 -5.40
CA ARG A 305 -5.92 33.73 -4.62
C ARG A 305 -6.49 34.59 -3.47
N ALA A 306 -6.31 34.14 -2.24
CA ALA A 306 -6.63 34.92 -1.04
C ALA A 306 -5.35 35.21 -0.24
N PRO A 307 -5.32 36.30 0.53
CA PRO A 307 -4.25 36.55 1.49
C PRO A 307 -4.12 35.40 2.49
N ARG A 308 -2.88 35.10 2.88
CA ARG A 308 -2.64 34.16 3.97
C ARG A 308 -3.18 34.78 5.27
N GLU A 309 -4.08 34.10 5.94
CA GLU A 309 -4.63 34.57 7.22
C GLU A 309 -3.58 34.36 8.32
N PRO A 310 -3.33 35.39 9.17
CA PRO A 310 -2.46 35.24 10.32
C PRO A 310 -3.08 34.25 11.31
N SER A 311 -2.26 33.44 11.92
CA SER A 311 -2.68 32.49 12.96
C SER A 311 -2.03 32.87 14.28
N ALA A 312 -2.82 32.81 15.37
CA ALA A 312 -2.27 32.98 16.70
C ALA A 312 -1.35 31.80 17.03
N SER A 313 -0.20 32.07 17.65
CA SER A 313 0.65 31.01 18.15
C SER A 313 -0.04 30.24 19.28
N LEU A 314 0.16 28.92 19.32
CA LEU A 314 -0.27 28.14 20.49
C LEU A 314 0.45 28.63 21.74
N PRO A 315 -0.27 28.93 22.84
CA PRO A 315 0.37 29.34 24.07
C PRO A 315 1.20 28.20 24.64
N PHE A 316 2.41 28.52 25.12
CA PHE A 316 3.24 27.54 25.79
C PHE A 316 2.63 27.22 27.17
N MET A 317 2.56 25.92 27.49
CA MET A 317 2.18 25.44 28.82
C MET A 317 3.44 25.28 29.68
N GLU A 318 3.37 25.66 30.95
CA GLU A 318 4.44 25.33 31.88
C GLU A 318 4.36 23.84 32.23
N LEU A 319 5.39 23.09 31.79
CA LEU A 319 5.42 21.62 31.89
C LEU A 319 6.52 21.17 32.84
N PRO A 320 6.16 20.54 33.97
CA PRO A 320 7.12 19.81 34.79
C PRO A 320 7.92 18.77 33.95
N TYR A 321 9.21 18.64 34.29
CA TYR A 321 10.14 17.70 33.61
C TYR A 321 10.24 17.91 32.09
N PHE A 322 10.15 19.17 31.64
CA PHE A 322 10.29 19.49 30.20
C PHE A 322 11.67 19.12 29.66
N ASN A 323 11.70 18.33 28.57
CA ASN A 323 12.93 17.78 27.97
C ASN A 323 13.29 18.43 26.62
N SER A 324 12.86 19.64 26.36
CA SER A 324 12.99 20.41 25.09
C SER A 324 11.97 20.04 24.02
N LEU A 325 11.25 18.94 24.12
CA LEU A 325 10.19 18.51 23.19
C LEU A 325 8.85 18.38 23.89
N GLY A 326 8.83 17.90 25.12
CA GLY A 326 7.59 17.70 25.88
C GLY A 326 7.85 17.54 27.38
N GLY A 327 6.74 17.47 28.13
CA GLY A 327 6.73 17.28 29.57
C GLY A 327 5.33 16.95 30.06
N PHE A 328 5.23 16.59 31.34
CA PHE A 328 3.93 16.32 31.96
C PHE A 328 3.14 17.62 32.19
N THR A 329 1.82 17.55 32.12
CA THR A 329 0.95 18.63 32.60
C THR A 329 1.08 18.78 34.12
N PRO A 330 0.80 19.97 34.73
CA PRO A 330 0.93 20.17 36.17
C PRO A 330 0.14 19.18 37.03
N ASP A 331 -0.99 18.69 36.53
CA ASP A 331 -1.82 17.68 37.19
C ASP A 331 -1.34 16.22 36.93
N GLY A 332 -0.30 16.04 36.10
CA GLY A 332 0.29 14.76 35.77
C GLY A 332 -0.56 13.85 34.90
N ARG A 333 -1.69 14.34 34.36
CA ARG A 333 -2.64 13.51 33.57
C ARG A 333 -2.24 13.32 32.13
N GLU A 334 -1.48 14.26 31.56
CA GLU A 334 -1.09 14.24 30.14
C GLU A 334 0.40 14.46 30.00
N TYR A 335 0.95 13.93 28.91
CA TYR A 335 2.27 14.29 28.42
C TYR A 335 2.08 15.16 27.17
N ALA A 336 2.46 16.43 27.25
CA ALA A 336 2.33 17.39 26.17
C ALA A 336 3.62 17.50 25.36
N ILE A 337 3.51 17.44 24.04
CA ILE A 337 4.63 17.46 23.08
C ILE A 337 4.44 18.66 22.16
N TYR A 338 5.48 19.48 22.02
CA TYR A 338 5.48 20.63 21.12
C TYR A 338 6.30 20.34 19.87
N LEU A 339 5.69 20.54 18.71
CA LEU A 339 6.30 20.29 17.41
C LEU A 339 6.24 21.57 16.57
N GLY A 340 7.35 22.31 16.55
CA GLY A 340 7.55 23.44 15.61
C GLY A 340 7.77 22.95 14.18
N PRO A 341 7.97 23.86 13.20
CA PRO A 341 8.10 23.50 11.78
C PRO A 341 9.18 22.45 11.51
N ASP A 342 10.34 22.58 12.15
CA ASP A 342 11.50 21.69 11.98
C ASP A 342 11.78 20.82 13.21
N THR A 343 10.86 20.78 14.16
CA THR A 343 11.04 20.04 15.41
C THR A 343 10.40 18.67 15.30
N HIS A 344 11.18 17.62 15.48
CA HIS A 344 10.75 16.22 15.45
C HIS A 344 11.21 15.50 16.70
N THR A 345 10.39 14.57 17.18
CA THR A 345 10.79 13.60 18.18
C THR A 345 11.84 12.64 17.61
N PRO A 346 12.74 12.07 18.43
CA PRO A 346 13.78 11.16 17.95
C PRO A 346 13.22 9.86 17.34
N ALA A 347 12.03 9.45 17.73
CA ALA A 347 11.24 8.35 17.18
C ALA A 347 9.77 8.68 17.42
N PRO A 348 8.79 7.97 16.81
CA PRO A 348 7.37 8.19 17.13
C PRO A 348 7.11 7.97 18.62
N TRP A 349 6.59 8.98 19.29
CA TRP A 349 6.11 8.87 20.66
C TRP A 349 4.62 8.56 20.61
N VAL A 350 4.26 7.35 20.98
CA VAL A 350 2.93 6.80 20.75
C VAL A 350 2.11 6.70 22.02
N ASN A 351 0.80 6.86 21.87
CA ASN A 351 -0.21 6.51 22.85
C ASN A 351 -1.02 5.31 22.35
N VAL A 352 -1.18 4.30 23.20
CA VAL A 352 -2.04 3.15 22.93
C VAL A 352 -3.36 3.38 23.66
N ILE A 353 -4.44 3.53 22.90
CA ILE A 353 -5.77 3.81 23.38
C ILE A 353 -6.64 2.60 23.07
N ALA A 354 -7.04 1.85 24.08
CA ALA A 354 -7.72 0.57 23.87
C ALA A 354 -8.68 0.23 25.00
N ASN A 355 -9.69 -0.55 24.65
CA ASN A 355 -10.50 -1.35 25.55
C ASN A 355 -10.18 -2.85 25.34
N PRO A 356 -10.83 -3.80 26.02
CA PRO A 356 -10.50 -5.23 25.90
C PRO A 356 -10.58 -5.82 24.50
N THR A 357 -11.39 -5.25 23.59
CA THR A 357 -11.66 -5.83 22.27
C THR A 357 -11.23 -4.96 21.10
N PHE A 358 -10.99 -3.66 21.33
CA PHE A 358 -10.74 -2.68 20.27
C PHE A 358 -9.66 -1.69 20.69
N GLY A 359 -8.84 -1.24 19.77
CA GLY A 359 -7.83 -0.25 20.09
C GLY A 359 -7.26 0.47 18.89
N THR A 360 -6.56 1.56 19.20
CA THR A 360 -5.80 2.35 18.25
C THR A 360 -4.47 2.76 18.87
N LEU A 361 -3.44 2.81 18.04
CA LEU A 361 -2.16 3.42 18.35
C LEU A 361 -2.10 4.77 17.65
N VAL A 362 -1.67 5.81 18.33
CA VAL A 362 -1.59 7.18 17.79
C VAL A 362 -0.22 7.76 18.15
N SER A 363 0.54 8.23 17.17
CA SER A 363 1.81 8.94 17.40
C SER A 363 1.57 10.45 17.60
N GLU A 364 2.60 11.16 18.04
CA GLU A 364 2.58 12.62 18.17
C GLU A 364 2.39 13.35 16.84
N THR A 365 2.62 12.67 15.71
CA THR A 365 2.38 13.22 14.37
C THR A 365 0.95 13.00 13.88
N GLY A 366 0.15 12.19 14.59
CA GLY A 366 -1.18 11.77 14.19
C GLY A 366 -1.20 10.48 13.36
N SER A 367 -0.04 9.88 13.09
CA SER A 367 0.06 8.57 12.46
C SER A 367 -0.33 7.46 13.42
N GLY A 368 -0.71 6.31 12.90
CA GLY A 368 -1.09 5.15 13.71
C GLY A 368 -1.91 4.14 12.94
N PHE A 369 -2.58 3.26 13.66
CA PHE A 369 -3.49 2.25 13.10
C PHE A 369 -4.53 1.83 14.14
N THR A 370 -5.60 1.21 13.65
CA THR A 370 -6.72 0.72 14.44
C THR A 370 -6.88 -0.78 14.26
N TRP A 371 -7.28 -1.50 15.32
CA TRP A 371 -7.50 -2.96 15.28
C TRP A 371 -8.74 -3.37 16.05
N TYR A 372 -9.25 -4.57 15.74
CA TYR A 372 -10.31 -5.24 16.49
C TYR A 372 -9.89 -6.65 16.88
N GLY A 373 -10.00 -7.00 18.15
CA GLY A 373 -9.67 -8.30 18.73
C GLY A 373 -8.17 -8.58 18.78
N ASN A 374 -7.46 -8.49 17.68
CA ASN A 374 -6.03 -8.77 17.58
C ASN A 374 -5.29 -7.73 16.74
N SER A 375 -4.33 -7.02 17.35
CA SER A 375 -3.55 -5.94 16.70
C SER A 375 -2.57 -6.41 15.63
N GLN A 376 -2.33 -7.70 15.49
CA GLN A 376 -1.48 -8.28 14.45
C GLN A 376 -2.30 -8.94 13.34
N ARG A 377 -3.30 -9.77 13.70
CA ARG A 377 -4.07 -10.56 12.74
C ARG A 377 -5.26 -9.82 12.14
N ASN A 378 -5.81 -8.84 12.85
CA ASN A 378 -6.99 -8.11 12.40
C ASN A 378 -6.82 -6.60 12.59
N ARG A 379 -5.90 -6.04 11.82
CA ARG A 379 -5.79 -4.60 11.65
C ARG A 379 -6.95 -4.12 10.80
N LEU A 380 -7.65 -3.13 11.26
CA LEU A 380 -8.68 -2.45 10.46
C LEU A 380 -8.04 -1.49 9.47
N THR A 381 -6.98 -0.80 9.90
CA THR A 381 -6.22 0.15 9.11
C THR A 381 -4.75 -0.24 9.03
N GLN A 382 -4.06 0.23 8.01
CA GLN A 382 -2.67 -0.13 7.73
C GLN A 382 -1.70 0.44 8.77
N TRP A 383 -0.70 -0.33 9.17
CA TRP A 383 0.42 0.14 9.97
C TRP A 383 1.76 -0.23 9.33
N SER A 384 2.52 0.80 8.97
CA SER A 384 3.85 0.62 8.36
C SER A 384 4.94 0.25 9.37
N ASN A 385 4.76 0.60 10.65
CA ASN A 385 5.79 0.50 11.71
C ASN A 385 7.13 1.13 11.29
N ASP A 386 7.08 2.28 10.64
CA ASP A 386 8.26 3.00 10.15
C ASP A 386 8.65 4.13 11.12
N PRO A 387 9.72 3.96 11.93
CA PRO A 387 10.10 4.96 12.94
C PRO A 387 10.77 6.21 12.33
N VAL A 388 11.07 6.21 11.05
CA VAL A 388 11.72 7.33 10.36
C VAL A 388 10.71 8.24 9.69
N MET A 389 9.89 7.68 8.81
CA MET A 389 8.92 8.43 8.02
C MET A 389 7.57 8.57 8.74
N ASP A 390 7.21 7.61 9.58
CA ASP A 390 5.93 7.56 10.32
C ASP A 390 4.73 7.88 9.42
N PRO A 391 4.54 7.15 8.29
CA PRO A 391 3.49 7.48 7.33
C PRO A 391 2.12 7.15 7.91
N PRO A 392 1.14 8.07 7.80
CA PRO A 392 -0.20 7.82 8.29
C PRO A 392 -0.97 6.89 7.34
N SER A 393 -1.90 6.13 7.90
CA SER A 393 -2.94 5.39 7.19
C SER A 393 -4.34 5.94 7.47
N GLU A 394 -4.42 6.91 8.35
CA GLU A 394 -5.62 7.62 8.76
C GLU A 394 -5.31 9.12 8.81
N ALA A 395 -6.22 9.95 8.34
CA ALA A 395 -6.02 11.39 8.34
C ALA A 395 -7.34 12.16 8.37
N VAL A 396 -7.30 13.36 8.94
CA VAL A 396 -8.37 14.35 8.84
C VAL A 396 -7.81 15.55 8.07
N TYR A 397 -8.42 15.87 6.94
CA TYR A 397 -8.05 17.05 6.16
C TYR A 397 -9.07 18.16 6.34
N ILE A 398 -8.57 19.37 6.34
CA ILE A 398 -9.38 20.58 6.30
C ILE A 398 -8.97 21.34 5.04
N ARG A 399 -9.95 21.78 4.25
CA ARG A 399 -9.70 22.54 3.03
C ARG A 399 -10.55 23.80 3.04
N ASP A 400 -9.94 24.93 2.73
CA ASP A 400 -10.67 26.17 2.44
C ASP A 400 -11.23 26.12 1.02
N GLU A 401 -12.55 26.15 0.89
CA GLU A 401 -13.26 26.01 -0.39
C GLU A 401 -13.10 27.22 -1.32
N GLU A 402 -12.62 28.35 -0.82
CA GLU A 402 -12.37 29.52 -1.65
C GLU A 402 -10.94 29.52 -2.21
N THR A 403 -9.96 29.12 -1.40
CA THR A 403 -8.54 29.18 -1.79
C THR A 403 -8.00 27.88 -2.31
N GLY A 404 -8.62 26.75 -1.94
CA GLY A 404 -8.15 25.40 -2.20
C GLY A 404 -6.94 25.00 -1.33
N VAL A 405 -6.58 25.79 -0.34
CA VAL A 405 -5.53 25.45 0.62
C VAL A 405 -6.03 24.31 1.49
N THR A 406 -5.22 23.25 1.56
CA THR A 406 -5.52 22.06 2.36
C THR A 406 -4.45 21.87 3.43
N TRP A 407 -4.86 21.51 4.63
CA TRP A 407 -3.98 21.22 5.77
C TRP A 407 -4.60 20.14 6.67
N THR A 408 -3.88 19.76 7.72
CA THR A 408 -4.36 18.76 8.71
C THR A 408 -4.23 19.29 10.13
N PRO A 409 -5.14 18.92 11.07
CA PRO A 409 -5.05 19.29 12.48
C PRO A 409 -3.88 18.60 13.20
N THR A 410 -3.25 17.63 12.54
CA THR A 410 -2.09 16.86 12.99
C THR A 410 -0.86 17.18 12.14
N PRO A 411 0.38 16.99 12.64
CA PRO A 411 1.59 17.25 11.86
C PRO A 411 1.72 16.41 10.57
N SER A 412 1.10 15.24 10.51
CA SER A 412 1.09 14.36 9.35
C SER A 412 -0.36 14.20 8.85
N PRO A 413 -0.60 14.08 7.53
CA PRO A 413 0.36 14.04 6.42
C PRO A 413 0.78 15.40 5.85
N ILE A 414 0.12 16.50 6.24
CA ILE A 414 0.45 17.86 5.76
C ILE A 414 0.91 18.70 6.93
N ARG A 415 2.23 18.95 6.98
CA ARG A 415 2.81 19.78 8.03
C ARG A 415 2.86 21.25 7.61
N GLU A 416 2.34 22.12 8.44
CA GLU A 416 2.40 23.56 8.25
C GLU A 416 3.58 24.20 9.00
N GLU A 417 3.79 25.50 8.77
CA GLU A 417 4.89 26.28 9.39
C GLU A 417 4.56 26.69 10.85
N THR A 418 3.31 26.56 11.27
CA THR A 418 2.88 26.84 12.64
C THR A 418 3.05 25.62 13.55
N ALA A 419 3.21 25.86 14.84
CA ALA A 419 3.45 24.77 15.80
C ALA A 419 2.20 23.95 16.07
N TYR A 420 2.44 22.68 16.37
CA TYR A 420 1.43 21.73 16.86
C TYR A 420 1.71 21.37 18.31
N ARG A 421 0.67 21.02 19.05
CA ARG A 421 0.76 20.42 20.37
C ARG A 421 -0.01 19.11 20.41
N ALA A 422 0.66 18.01 20.72
CA ALA A 422 0.03 16.72 20.98
C ALA A 422 0.03 16.45 22.48
N ARG A 423 -1.12 16.10 23.05
CA ARG A 423 -1.27 15.76 24.47
C ARG A 423 -1.75 14.31 24.57
N HIS A 424 -0.88 13.44 25.09
CA HIS A 424 -1.18 12.03 25.33
C HIS A 424 -1.67 11.85 26.75
N GLY A 425 -2.94 11.50 26.93
CA GLY A 425 -3.58 11.15 28.18
C GLY A 425 -3.92 9.66 28.27
N ALA A 426 -4.32 9.22 29.45
CA ALA A 426 -4.79 7.85 29.66
C ALA A 426 -6.15 7.66 28.97
N GLY A 427 -6.17 6.89 27.87
CA GLY A 427 -7.39 6.59 27.10
C GLY A 427 -7.76 7.61 26.02
N TYR A 428 -6.94 8.64 25.78
CA TYR A 428 -7.19 9.63 24.73
C TYR A 428 -5.91 10.35 24.28
N THR A 429 -5.97 10.97 23.11
CA THR A 429 -4.96 11.92 22.63
C THR A 429 -5.65 13.16 22.09
N VAL A 430 -5.10 14.35 22.37
CA VAL A 430 -5.58 15.63 21.86
C VAL A 430 -4.49 16.27 21.01
N PHE A 431 -4.83 16.70 19.80
CA PHE A 431 -4.00 17.53 18.94
C PHE A 431 -4.57 18.93 18.89
N GLU A 432 -3.73 19.93 19.06
CA GLU A 432 -4.08 21.34 18.97
C GLU A 432 -3.19 22.01 17.94
N HIS A 433 -3.81 22.80 17.07
CA HIS A 433 -3.14 23.52 16.01
C HIS A 433 -3.89 24.79 15.64
N ASN A 434 -3.14 25.86 15.39
CA ASN A 434 -3.69 27.13 14.92
C ASN A 434 -3.05 27.46 13.58
N SER A 435 -3.84 27.42 12.52
CA SER A 435 -3.38 27.77 11.19
C SER A 435 -4.48 28.30 10.30
N GLN A 436 -4.11 29.06 9.26
CA GLN A 436 -5.05 29.62 8.29
C GLN A 436 -6.19 30.45 8.90
N GLY A 437 -6.01 31.02 10.12
CA GLY A 437 -7.03 31.75 10.87
C GLY A 437 -8.10 30.83 11.50
N ILE A 438 -7.81 29.53 11.62
CA ILE A 438 -8.69 28.54 12.25
C ILE A 438 -7.95 27.93 13.45
N GLU A 439 -8.57 27.99 14.63
CA GLU A 439 -8.18 27.19 15.80
C GLU A 439 -8.76 25.78 15.67
N GLN A 440 -7.94 24.77 15.95
CA GLN A 440 -8.27 23.37 15.73
C GLN A 440 -7.93 22.54 16.96
N GLU A 441 -8.86 21.69 17.39
CA GLU A 441 -8.65 20.67 18.41
C GLU A 441 -9.21 19.34 17.92
N LEU A 442 -8.34 18.33 17.76
CA LEU A 442 -8.74 16.96 17.42
C LEU A 442 -8.51 16.05 18.61
N THR A 443 -9.57 15.47 19.16
CA THR A 443 -9.51 14.47 20.23
C THR A 443 -9.78 13.09 19.68
N VAL A 444 -8.89 12.14 19.96
CA VAL A 444 -8.99 10.73 19.56
C VAL A 444 -9.14 9.86 20.81
N PHE A 445 -10.16 8.99 20.85
CA PHE A 445 -10.38 8.09 21.97
C PHE A 445 -11.17 6.84 21.58
N VAL A 446 -11.11 5.83 22.43
CA VAL A 446 -11.90 4.59 22.35
C VAL A 446 -12.78 4.54 23.60
N PRO A 447 -14.10 4.48 23.46
CA PRO A 447 -15.00 4.52 24.63
C PRO A 447 -14.93 3.21 25.42
N VAL A 448 -15.18 3.35 26.73
CA VAL A 448 -15.32 2.26 27.68
C VAL A 448 -16.69 2.41 28.33
N ASP A 449 -17.49 1.35 28.29
CA ASP A 449 -18.80 1.27 28.93
C ASP A 449 -18.79 0.32 30.14
N GLU A 450 -19.95 0.11 30.76
CA GLU A 450 -20.13 -0.79 31.90
C GLU A 450 -19.83 -2.27 31.54
N ASN A 451 -19.85 -2.65 30.24
CA ASN A 451 -19.63 -4.00 29.74
C ASN A 451 -18.18 -4.23 29.26
N GLY A 452 -17.30 -3.26 29.41
CA GLY A 452 -15.87 -3.37 29.03
C GLY A 452 -15.50 -2.61 27.76
N GLY A 453 -16.44 -1.97 27.05
CA GLY A 453 -16.21 -1.03 25.99
C GLY A 453 -16.72 -1.45 24.60
N GLU A 454 -17.07 -0.48 23.83
CA GLU A 454 -17.57 -0.64 22.46
C GLU A 454 -16.43 -0.74 21.44
N PRO A 455 -16.58 -1.52 20.36
CA PRO A 455 -15.56 -1.65 19.32
C PRO A 455 -15.59 -0.47 18.33
N ILE A 456 -15.38 0.75 18.83
CA ILE A 456 -15.40 1.97 18.05
C ILE A 456 -14.27 2.91 18.44
N LYS A 457 -13.70 3.62 17.46
CA LYS A 457 -12.83 4.77 17.64
C LYS A 457 -13.61 6.03 17.31
N LEU A 458 -13.53 7.01 18.18
CA LEU A 458 -14.12 8.33 18.00
C LEU A 458 -13.03 9.37 17.79
N GLN A 459 -13.24 10.22 16.80
CA GLN A 459 -12.42 11.40 16.54
C GLN A 459 -13.35 12.61 16.58
N ARG A 460 -13.08 13.55 17.49
CA ARG A 460 -13.86 14.75 17.63
C ARG A 460 -13.01 15.95 17.23
N LEU A 461 -13.36 16.57 16.12
CA LEU A 461 -12.72 17.77 15.62
C LEU A 461 -13.54 19.00 16.00
N ARG A 462 -12.92 19.92 16.73
CA ARG A 462 -13.47 21.25 17.03
C ARG A 462 -12.72 22.29 16.23
N LEU A 463 -13.48 23.16 15.58
CA LEU A 463 -12.97 24.28 14.79
C LEU A 463 -13.54 25.59 15.31
N ARG A 464 -12.70 26.64 15.36
CA ARG A 464 -13.15 28.03 15.61
C ARG A 464 -12.54 28.94 14.53
N ASN A 465 -13.39 29.76 13.94
CA ASN A 465 -12.95 30.74 12.96
C ASN A 465 -12.44 32.01 13.66
N ASP A 466 -11.14 32.15 13.77
CA ASP A 466 -10.49 33.35 14.36
C ASP A 466 -10.17 34.43 13.31
N SER A 467 -10.51 34.19 12.03
CA SER A 467 -10.36 35.17 10.97
C SER A 467 -11.48 36.20 10.96
N SER A 468 -11.27 37.30 10.28
CA SER A 468 -12.24 38.39 10.17
C SER A 468 -13.35 38.16 9.12
N ARG A 469 -13.31 37.06 8.38
CA ARG A 469 -14.25 36.73 7.29
C ARG A 469 -15.00 35.44 7.55
N ARG A 470 -16.15 35.27 6.92
CA ARG A 470 -16.83 33.98 6.87
C ARG A 470 -15.94 32.98 6.09
N ARG A 471 -15.84 31.78 6.58
CA ARG A 471 -15.06 30.69 5.97
C ARG A 471 -16.00 29.57 5.55
N ARG A 472 -15.79 29.06 4.33
CA ARG A 472 -16.39 27.82 3.88
C ARG A 472 -15.29 26.77 3.82
N LEU A 473 -15.40 25.77 4.67
CA LEU A 473 -14.40 24.72 4.83
C LEU A 473 -15.01 23.38 4.51
N SER A 474 -14.25 22.48 3.86
CA SER A 474 -14.60 21.06 3.87
C SER A 474 -13.69 20.30 4.82
N VAL A 475 -14.27 19.33 5.51
CA VAL A 475 -13.54 18.36 6.35
C VAL A 475 -13.65 17.01 5.69
N THR A 476 -12.50 16.35 5.47
CA THR A 476 -12.44 15.01 4.89
C THR A 476 -11.76 14.05 5.86
N TYR A 477 -12.50 13.05 6.33
CA TYR A 477 -11.97 11.91 7.07
C TYR A 477 -11.52 10.83 6.11
N TYR A 478 -10.32 10.27 6.33
CA TYR A 478 -9.71 9.26 5.48
C TYR A 478 -9.10 8.12 6.28
N VAL A 479 -9.32 6.87 5.86
CA VAL A 479 -8.66 5.67 6.40
C VAL A 479 -8.34 4.67 5.29
N GLU A 480 -7.20 3.95 5.41
CA GLU A 480 -6.81 2.85 4.51
C GLU A 480 -7.21 1.51 5.14
N TRP A 481 -8.18 0.83 4.52
CA TRP A 481 -8.63 -0.47 5.01
C TRP A 481 -7.59 -1.55 4.79
N THR A 482 -7.36 -2.35 5.82
CA THR A 482 -6.56 -3.58 5.76
C THR A 482 -7.46 -4.79 6.01
N LEU A 483 -8.26 -4.80 7.06
CA LEU A 483 -9.15 -5.88 7.50
C LEU A 483 -8.44 -7.25 7.47
N GLY A 484 -7.24 -7.31 8.07
CA GLY A 484 -6.37 -8.47 8.07
C GLY A 484 -4.99 -8.19 8.65
N GLU A 485 -4.01 -9.04 8.34
CA GLU A 485 -2.65 -8.90 8.86
C GLU A 485 -1.87 -7.77 8.19
N ASN A 486 -2.02 -7.65 6.87
CA ASN A 486 -1.35 -6.64 6.06
C ASN A 486 -2.16 -6.35 4.79
N ARG A 487 -1.86 -5.22 4.17
CA ARG A 487 -2.57 -4.75 2.99
C ARG A 487 -2.34 -5.64 1.77
N GLU A 488 -1.12 -6.14 1.58
CA GLU A 488 -0.73 -6.92 0.40
C GLU A 488 -1.57 -8.20 0.27
N SER A 489 -1.87 -8.85 1.39
CA SER A 489 -2.66 -10.09 1.41
C SER A 489 -4.18 -9.85 1.44
N SER A 490 -4.65 -8.71 1.95
CA SER A 490 -6.09 -8.49 2.19
C SER A 490 -6.77 -7.57 1.18
N GLN A 491 -6.06 -6.61 0.56
CA GLN A 491 -6.65 -5.56 -0.27
C GLN A 491 -7.58 -6.08 -1.38
N MET A 492 -7.24 -7.23 -1.97
CA MET A 492 -8.01 -7.84 -3.06
C MET A 492 -9.38 -8.37 -2.60
N HIS A 493 -9.51 -8.68 -1.31
CA HIS A 493 -10.68 -9.32 -0.72
C HIS A 493 -11.57 -8.34 0.04
N VAL A 494 -11.11 -7.10 0.24
CA VAL A 494 -11.92 -6.07 0.88
C VAL A 494 -12.93 -5.52 -0.10
N VAL A 495 -14.19 -5.56 0.32
CA VAL A 495 -15.34 -5.01 -0.41
C VAL A 495 -15.83 -3.80 0.34
N THR A 496 -16.01 -2.67 -0.36
CA THR A 496 -16.56 -1.44 0.22
C THR A 496 -17.96 -1.18 -0.30
N HIS A 497 -18.84 -0.68 0.54
CA HIS A 497 -20.22 -0.36 0.21
C HIS A 497 -20.65 0.91 0.94
N TRP A 498 -21.38 1.80 0.24
CA TRP A 498 -22.03 2.92 0.87
C TRP A 498 -23.45 2.52 1.31
N ASP A 499 -23.77 2.75 2.57
CA ASP A 499 -25.07 2.47 3.13
C ASP A 499 -25.83 3.79 3.34
N ASP A 500 -26.88 3.99 2.54
CA ASP A 500 -27.69 5.21 2.57
C ASP A 500 -28.56 5.34 3.81
N GLU A 501 -28.90 4.24 4.48
CA GLU A 501 -29.75 4.25 5.67
C GLU A 501 -28.97 4.76 6.89
N VAL A 502 -27.75 4.24 7.09
CA VAL A 502 -26.89 4.63 8.22
C VAL A 502 -25.87 5.72 7.86
N GLN A 503 -25.83 6.14 6.59
CA GLN A 503 -24.91 7.17 6.07
C GLN A 503 -23.44 6.87 6.38
N ALA A 504 -23.03 5.63 6.15
CA ALA A 504 -21.69 5.14 6.46
C ALA A 504 -21.08 4.38 5.28
N LEU A 505 -19.76 4.42 5.17
CA LEU A 505 -19.02 3.54 4.28
C LEU A 505 -18.64 2.28 5.04
N ILE A 506 -19.16 1.14 4.57
CA ILE A 506 -18.97 -0.18 5.13
C ILE A 506 -17.86 -0.88 4.38
N ALA A 507 -17.02 -1.66 5.10
CA ALA A 507 -15.99 -2.51 4.52
C ALA A 507 -16.04 -3.91 5.13
N ARG A 508 -15.81 -4.95 4.30
CA ARG A 508 -15.82 -6.36 4.69
C ARG A 508 -14.70 -7.11 4.00
N ASN A 509 -14.13 -8.10 4.70
CA ASN A 509 -13.22 -9.08 4.11
C ASN A 509 -13.72 -10.49 4.42
N ARG A 510 -14.61 -11.01 3.59
CA ARG A 510 -15.18 -12.35 3.73
C ARG A 510 -14.15 -13.49 3.61
N TYR A 511 -13.05 -13.22 2.95
CA TYR A 511 -11.97 -14.20 2.75
C TYR A 511 -11.16 -14.48 4.02
N HIS A 512 -11.22 -13.56 5.01
CA HIS A 512 -10.46 -13.70 6.25
C HIS A 512 -10.95 -14.92 7.07
N PRO A 513 -10.06 -15.86 7.47
CA PRO A 513 -10.47 -17.13 8.09
C PRO A 513 -11.15 -16.96 9.46
N GLU A 514 -10.80 -15.95 10.23
CA GLU A 514 -11.28 -15.75 11.61
C GLU A 514 -12.29 -14.59 11.73
N TYR A 515 -12.11 -13.54 10.94
CA TYR A 515 -12.89 -12.30 11.06
C TYR A 515 -13.78 -12.02 9.83
N GLY A 516 -13.98 -13.01 8.94
CA GLY A 516 -14.72 -12.84 7.69
C GLY A 516 -16.18 -12.40 7.85
N ASP A 517 -16.82 -12.72 8.98
CA ASP A 517 -18.19 -12.32 9.31
C ASP A 517 -18.28 -10.89 9.90
N ARG A 518 -17.16 -10.25 10.15
CA ARG A 518 -17.12 -8.91 10.76
C ARG A 518 -17.29 -7.81 9.72
N ILE A 519 -17.81 -6.68 10.19
CA ILE A 519 -18.03 -5.48 9.41
C ILE A 519 -17.22 -4.36 10.05
N ALA A 520 -16.45 -3.65 9.25
CA ALA A 520 -15.87 -2.35 9.62
C ALA A 520 -16.69 -1.24 8.95
N PHE A 521 -16.74 -0.07 9.57
CA PHE A 521 -17.42 1.09 9.01
C PHE A 521 -16.68 2.39 9.32
N ALA A 522 -16.93 3.39 8.50
CA ALA A 522 -16.54 4.77 8.74
C ALA A 522 -17.75 5.67 8.52
N ALA A 523 -17.99 6.57 9.46
CA ALA A 523 -19.06 7.57 9.40
C ALA A 523 -18.56 8.93 9.87
N ILE A 524 -19.26 9.99 9.50
CA ILE A 524 -18.97 11.38 9.91
C ILE A 524 -20.29 12.08 10.25
N ASN A 525 -20.26 12.96 11.23
CA ASN A 525 -21.41 13.78 11.59
C ASN A 525 -21.01 15.28 11.55
N PRO A 526 -21.72 16.12 10.78
CA PRO A 526 -22.93 15.84 9.99
C PRO A 526 -22.67 14.81 8.86
N PRO A 527 -23.74 14.22 8.27
CA PRO A 527 -23.61 13.19 7.24
C PRO A 527 -22.78 13.61 6.03
N ALA A 528 -22.05 12.67 5.45
CA ALA A 528 -21.15 12.94 4.33
C ALA A 528 -21.90 13.42 3.08
N GLU A 529 -21.47 14.53 2.49
CA GLU A 529 -21.96 15.05 1.21
C GLU A 529 -21.38 14.25 0.02
N SER A 530 -20.16 13.74 0.18
CA SER A 530 -19.51 12.86 -0.77
C SER A 530 -18.60 11.86 -0.07
N HIS A 531 -18.37 10.71 -0.73
CA HIS A 531 -17.57 9.63 -0.20
C HIS A 531 -16.78 8.91 -1.30
N THR A 532 -15.79 8.09 -0.94
CA THR A 532 -15.20 7.07 -1.82
C THR A 532 -14.56 5.94 -1.03
N GLY A 533 -14.68 4.72 -1.55
CA GLY A 533 -14.01 3.51 -1.09
C GLY A 533 -12.76 3.16 -1.91
N ASP A 534 -12.39 3.97 -2.90
CA ASP A 534 -11.27 3.74 -3.80
C ASP A 534 -10.12 4.70 -3.51
N ARG A 535 -9.04 4.15 -2.94
CA ARG A 535 -7.82 4.89 -2.61
C ARG A 535 -7.17 5.51 -3.85
N THR A 536 -7.22 4.82 -4.99
CA THR A 536 -6.62 5.34 -6.22
C THR A 536 -7.32 6.60 -6.71
N SER A 537 -8.64 6.68 -6.57
CA SER A 537 -9.39 7.91 -6.89
C SER A 537 -9.17 9.01 -5.85
N PHE A 538 -8.90 8.66 -4.59
CA PHE A 538 -8.62 9.63 -3.54
C PHE A 538 -7.20 10.20 -3.62
N VAL A 539 -6.18 9.35 -3.54
CA VAL A 539 -4.77 9.75 -3.50
C VAL A 539 -4.27 10.18 -4.89
N GLY A 540 -4.77 9.55 -5.94
CA GLY A 540 -4.26 9.68 -7.30
C GLY A 540 -3.14 8.69 -7.60
N ARG A 541 -2.99 8.30 -8.87
CA ARG A 541 -1.89 7.45 -9.30
C ARG A 541 -0.56 8.18 -9.11
N ASN A 542 0.38 7.56 -8.43
CA ASN A 542 1.67 8.15 -8.00
C ASN A 542 1.52 9.37 -7.07
N GLY A 543 0.34 9.60 -6.50
CA GLY A 543 0.07 10.63 -5.51
C GLY A 543 0.53 10.25 -4.11
N SER A 544 0.30 11.14 -3.16
CA SER A 544 0.62 10.93 -1.74
C SER A 544 -0.48 11.49 -0.84
N LEU A 545 -0.53 11.03 0.41
CA LEU A 545 -1.44 11.60 1.41
C LEU A 545 -1.10 13.06 1.76
N GLY A 546 0.12 13.53 1.47
CA GLY A 546 0.49 14.93 1.60
C GLY A 546 -0.14 15.86 0.54
N SER A 547 -0.67 15.28 -0.56
CA SER A 547 -1.35 16.03 -1.64
C SER A 547 -2.31 15.09 -2.38
N PRO A 548 -3.44 14.70 -1.75
CA PRO A 548 -4.41 13.81 -2.38
C PRO A 548 -5.11 14.48 -3.57
N ALA A 549 -5.15 13.79 -4.72
CA ALA A 549 -5.76 14.32 -5.95
C ALA A 549 -7.25 14.67 -5.79
N ALA A 550 -7.98 13.94 -4.95
CA ALA A 550 -9.39 14.20 -4.70
C ALA A 550 -9.63 15.56 -4.01
N LEU A 551 -8.67 16.04 -3.20
CA LEU A 551 -8.79 17.33 -2.52
C LEU A 551 -8.51 18.53 -3.43
N GLU A 552 -8.18 18.31 -4.70
CA GLU A 552 -8.16 19.33 -5.74
C GLU A 552 -9.46 19.43 -6.53
N ARG A 553 -10.49 18.66 -6.14
CA ARG A 553 -11.79 18.53 -6.81
C ARG A 553 -12.93 19.00 -5.92
N THR A 554 -14.08 19.23 -6.51
CA THR A 554 -15.28 19.73 -5.81
C THR A 554 -15.90 18.70 -4.85
N GLY A 555 -15.61 17.40 -5.04
CA GLY A 555 -16.10 16.31 -4.18
C GLY A 555 -15.37 15.01 -4.46
N LEU A 556 -15.69 13.99 -3.68
CA LEU A 556 -15.15 12.64 -3.82
C LEU A 556 -15.89 11.86 -4.90
N SER A 557 -15.26 10.80 -5.44
CA SER A 557 -15.70 10.08 -6.64
C SER A 557 -16.95 9.20 -6.47
N ARG A 558 -17.43 8.99 -5.26
CA ARG A 558 -18.55 8.10 -4.89
C ARG A 558 -18.37 6.64 -5.34
N ARG A 559 -17.12 6.22 -5.59
CA ARG A 559 -16.81 4.84 -5.98
C ARG A 559 -16.75 3.95 -4.74
N THR A 560 -17.46 2.84 -4.79
CA THR A 560 -17.41 1.74 -3.82
C THR A 560 -17.47 0.41 -4.56
N GLY A 561 -17.19 -0.70 -3.92
CA GLY A 561 -17.25 -2.04 -4.51
C GLY A 561 -15.98 -2.85 -4.29
N THR A 562 -15.60 -3.61 -5.30
CA THR A 562 -14.51 -4.60 -5.27
C THR A 562 -13.42 -4.28 -6.29
N GLY A 563 -12.23 -4.90 -6.10
CA GLY A 563 -11.13 -4.80 -7.06
C GLY A 563 -10.40 -3.46 -7.02
N PHE A 564 -10.78 -2.57 -6.13
CA PHE A 564 -10.08 -1.32 -5.86
C PHE A 564 -9.05 -1.50 -4.77
N ASP A 565 -8.18 -0.50 -4.63
CA ASP A 565 -7.35 -0.32 -3.45
C ASP A 565 -8.25 0.26 -2.34
N PRO A 566 -8.58 -0.48 -1.26
CA PRO A 566 -9.68 -0.12 -0.38
C PRO A 566 -9.32 1.00 0.60
N CYS A 567 -10.20 1.98 0.70
CA CYS A 567 -10.16 3.03 1.72
C CYS A 567 -11.57 3.41 2.16
N ALA A 568 -11.66 4.32 3.14
CA ALA A 568 -12.84 5.15 3.32
C ALA A 568 -12.41 6.61 3.32
N ALA A 569 -13.03 7.41 2.46
CA ALA A 569 -12.96 8.86 2.53
C ALA A 569 -14.38 9.42 2.58
N LEU A 570 -14.63 10.30 3.54
CA LEU A 570 -15.93 10.93 3.80
C LEU A 570 -15.72 12.43 3.90
N GLN A 571 -16.52 13.24 3.20
CA GLN A 571 -16.37 14.69 3.14
C GLN A 571 -17.67 15.39 3.50
N VAL A 572 -17.55 16.44 4.36
CA VAL A 572 -18.61 17.36 4.72
C VAL A 572 -18.14 18.79 4.51
N THR A 573 -19.06 19.71 4.26
CA THR A 573 -18.79 21.15 4.13
C THR A 573 -19.42 21.91 5.29
N LEU A 574 -18.70 22.92 5.79
CA LEU A 574 -19.09 23.79 6.90
C LEU A 574 -18.95 25.25 6.49
N GLU A 575 -19.85 26.09 7.02
CA GLU A 575 -19.71 27.54 6.97
C GLU A 575 -19.55 28.09 8.38
N LEU A 576 -18.49 28.87 8.60
CA LEU A 576 -18.17 29.47 9.90
C LEU A 576 -18.07 30.99 9.76
N ALA A 577 -18.95 31.72 10.44
CA ALA A 577 -18.80 33.15 10.62
C ALA A 577 -17.60 33.49 11.53
N PRO A 578 -17.07 34.73 11.52
CA PRO A 578 -16.03 35.15 12.47
C PRO A 578 -16.40 34.85 13.92
N GLY A 579 -15.55 34.18 14.67
CA GLY A 579 -15.75 33.76 16.05
C GLY A 579 -16.62 32.50 16.23
N GLU A 580 -17.24 31.98 15.18
CA GLU A 580 -18.13 30.81 15.26
C GLU A 580 -17.32 29.50 15.43
N ARG A 581 -17.96 28.53 16.08
CA ARG A 581 -17.42 27.21 16.37
C ARG A 581 -18.25 26.12 15.70
N ALA A 582 -17.59 25.05 15.27
CA ALA A 582 -18.22 23.81 14.84
C ALA A 582 -17.55 22.61 15.49
N GLU A 583 -18.30 21.52 15.58
CA GLU A 583 -17.82 20.21 16.04
C GLU A 583 -18.26 19.14 15.02
N ILE A 584 -17.32 18.29 14.67
CA ILE A 584 -17.52 17.18 13.72
C ILE A 584 -17.13 15.89 14.43
#